data_6bb7ba34659df74a911df3dad6782297
#
_entry.id   6bb7ba34659df74a911df3dad6782297
#
_cell.length_a   1.000
_cell.length_b   1.000
_cell.length_c   1.000
_cell.angle_alpha   90.00
_cell.angle_beta   90.00
_cell.angle_gamma   90.00
#
_symmetry.space_group_name_H-M   'P 1'
#
loop_
_entity.id
_entity.type
_entity.pdbx_description
1 polymer ?
#
loop_
_entity_poly.entity_id
_entity_poly.type
_entity_poly.pdbx_seq_one_letter_code
_entity_poly.pdbx_strand_id
1 'polypeptide(L)'
;MEISFFTTLGPALAGAWIPSFAMVLIQFAYMFIYKEVGKRATDTSWYTLADKRNAIISSLLQVALLILSLFVPLKTGSAWFWIGAVIYVAAFAGFIKAFYDYAAAPADRAAQGGIYRLSRNPMYFFYFLGMAGVCVASASLWLLIAIVPFAIYNHLVVLGEERYCERTYGQEYLEYKRKTPRYFLFF
;
A
#
# COMPACT_ATOMS: atom_id res chain seq x y z
N MET A 1 22.17 8.30 -24.67
CA MET A 1 20.89 7.60 -24.40
C MET A 1 20.02 8.62 -23.67
N GLU A 2 19.08 9.27 -24.38
CA GLU A 2 18.15 10.20 -23.75
C GLU A 2 17.25 9.43 -22.78
N ILE A 3 17.30 9.79 -21.52
CA ILE A 3 16.44 9.21 -20.49
C ILE A 3 15.10 9.96 -20.57
N SER A 4 14.21 9.50 -21.43
CA SER A 4 12.84 9.98 -21.40
C SER A 4 12.10 9.30 -20.25
N PHE A 5 11.73 10.07 -19.21
CA PHE A 5 10.86 9.59 -18.14
C PHE A 5 9.40 9.45 -18.60
N PHE A 6 9.04 10.01 -19.75
CA PHE A 6 7.79 9.72 -20.43
C PHE A 6 8.03 8.60 -21.45
N THR A 7 8.03 7.37 -20.93
CA THR A 7 8.16 6.18 -21.78
C THR A 7 6.94 6.02 -22.67
N THR A 8 7.15 5.58 -23.92
CA THR A 8 6.04 5.17 -24.78
C THR A 8 5.27 4.03 -24.10
N LEU A 9 3.97 4.23 -23.96
CA LEU A 9 3.09 3.21 -23.41
C LEU A 9 2.86 2.12 -24.46
N GLY A 10 2.99 0.86 -24.05
CA GLY A 10 2.72 -0.27 -24.91
C GLY A 10 2.72 -1.58 -24.11
N PRO A 11 1.97 -2.60 -24.54
CA PRO A 11 1.94 -3.88 -23.84
C PRO A 11 3.36 -4.45 -23.72
N ALA A 12 3.75 -4.81 -22.49
CA ALA A 12 5.08 -5.31 -22.22
C ALA A 12 5.01 -6.64 -21.46
N LEU A 13 5.68 -7.68 -21.99
CA LEU A 13 5.81 -8.96 -21.30
C LEU A 13 6.57 -8.78 -19.97
N ALA A 14 7.68 -8.04 -19.97
CA ALA A 14 8.39 -7.61 -18.77
C ALA A 14 7.93 -6.20 -18.38
N GLY A 15 6.74 -6.09 -17.83
CA GLY A 15 6.09 -4.83 -17.50
C GLY A 15 5.98 -4.56 -16.00
N ALA A 16 5.69 -3.31 -15.68
CA ALA A 16 5.41 -2.86 -14.31
C ALA A 16 4.22 -3.60 -13.67
N TRP A 17 3.38 -4.25 -14.48
CA TRP A 17 2.25 -5.05 -14.00
C TRP A 17 2.68 -6.23 -13.14
N ILE A 18 3.82 -6.87 -13.42
CA ILE A 18 4.30 -8.04 -12.66
C ILE A 18 4.44 -7.70 -11.17
N PRO A 19 5.28 -6.74 -10.77
CA PRO A 19 5.40 -6.35 -9.37
C PRO A 19 4.14 -5.68 -8.81
N SER A 20 3.39 -4.92 -9.61
CA SER A 20 2.15 -4.26 -9.14
C SER A 20 1.07 -5.28 -8.77
N PHE A 21 0.83 -6.28 -9.60
CA PHE A 21 -0.11 -7.35 -9.32
C PHE A 21 0.36 -8.25 -8.18
N ALA A 22 1.67 -8.50 -8.04
CA ALA A 22 2.22 -9.29 -6.94
C ALA A 22 1.87 -8.68 -5.57
N MET A 23 1.92 -7.34 -5.41
CA MET A 23 1.49 -6.66 -4.19
C MET A 23 0.01 -6.91 -3.87
N VAL A 24 -0.85 -6.82 -4.89
CA VAL A 24 -2.30 -7.05 -4.73
C VAL A 24 -2.60 -8.52 -4.46
N LEU A 25 -1.93 -9.44 -5.15
CA LEU A 25 -2.11 -10.88 -4.95
C LEU A 25 -1.74 -11.31 -3.53
N ILE A 26 -0.66 -10.79 -2.96
CA ILE A 26 -0.27 -11.08 -1.58
C ILE A 26 -1.33 -10.57 -0.60
N GLN A 27 -1.89 -9.38 -0.82
CA GLN A 27 -2.98 -8.85 -0.01
C GLN A 27 -4.20 -9.78 -0.01
N PHE A 28 -4.65 -10.20 -1.19
CA PHE A 28 -5.78 -11.13 -1.30
C PHE A 28 -5.46 -12.52 -0.74
N ALA A 29 -4.23 -13.02 -0.95
CA ALA A 29 -3.81 -14.31 -0.40
C ALA A 29 -3.89 -14.31 1.13
N TYR A 30 -3.40 -13.26 1.79
CA TYR A 30 -3.51 -13.14 3.25
C TYR A 30 -4.97 -13.06 3.72
N MET A 31 -5.82 -12.29 3.05
CA MET A 31 -7.23 -12.19 3.39
C MET A 31 -7.97 -13.52 3.21
N PHE A 32 -7.58 -14.31 2.22
CA PHE A 32 -8.17 -15.62 1.94
C PHE A 32 -7.68 -16.70 2.92
N ILE A 33 -6.37 -16.74 3.22
CA ILE A 33 -5.75 -17.71 4.13
C ILE A 33 -6.19 -17.44 5.58
N TYR A 34 -6.14 -16.17 6.00
CA TYR A 34 -6.52 -15.75 7.35
C TYR A 34 -7.93 -15.14 7.32
N LYS A 35 -8.95 -15.98 7.35
CA LYS A 35 -10.37 -15.59 7.19
C LYS A 35 -10.80 -14.47 8.15
N GLU A 36 -10.34 -14.50 9.41
CA GLU A 36 -10.66 -13.45 10.38
C GLU A 36 -10.00 -12.11 10.02
N VAL A 37 -8.79 -12.14 9.45
CA VAL A 37 -8.13 -10.95 8.89
C VAL A 37 -8.95 -10.40 7.72
N GLY A 38 -9.40 -11.29 6.82
CA GLY A 38 -10.26 -10.93 5.69
C GLY A 38 -11.55 -10.25 6.14
N LYS A 39 -12.26 -10.82 7.13
CA LYS A 39 -13.48 -10.23 7.69
C LYS A 39 -13.23 -8.84 8.28
N ARG A 40 -12.17 -8.68 9.08
CA ARG A 40 -11.80 -7.39 9.70
C ARG A 40 -11.42 -6.35 8.65
N ALA A 41 -10.65 -6.74 7.63
CA ALA A 41 -10.20 -5.85 6.56
C ALA A 41 -11.33 -5.43 5.60
N THR A 42 -12.39 -6.22 5.48
CA THR A 42 -13.55 -5.93 4.61
C THR A 42 -14.74 -5.36 5.37
N ASP A 43 -14.68 -5.26 6.70
CA ASP A 43 -15.75 -4.64 7.48
C ASP A 43 -15.80 -3.13 7.24
N THR A 44 -16.83 -2.71 6.55
CA THR A 44 -17.11 -1.29 6.26
C THR A 44 -18.34 -0.78 7.02
N SER A 45 -18.84 -1.54 8.00
CA SER A 45 -20.04 -1.19 8.78
C SER A 45 -19.88 0.15 9.53
N TRP A 46 -18.68 0.48 9.92
CA TRP A 46 -18.32 1.70 10.64
C TRP A 46 -18.03 2.91 9.75
N TYR A 47 -18.01 2.75 8.42
CA TYR A 47 -17.72 3.84 7.47
C TYR A 47 -18.82 4.90 7.48
N THR A 48 -18.38 6.17 7.57
CA THR A 48 -19.23 7.30 7.23
C THR A 48 -19.44 7.37 5.71
N LEU A 49 -20.37 8.22 5.24
CA LEU A 49 -20.55 8.45 3.80
C LEU A 49 -19.24 8.96 3.13
N ALA A 50 -18.48 9.81 3.85
CA ALA A 50 -17.19 10.30 3.36
C ALA A 50 -16.15 9.18 3.27
N ASP A 51 -16.08 8.29 4.26
CA ASP A 51 -15.17 7.16 4.27
C ASP A 51 -15.49 6.18 3.12
N LYS A 52 -16.77 5.88 2.90
CA LYS A 52 -17.22 5.06 1.76
C LYS A 52 -16.83 5.66 0.41
N ARG A 53 -17.05 6.95 0.23
CA ARG A 53 -16.66 7.66 -0.99
C ARG A 53 -15.14 7.59 -1.20
N ASN A 54 -14.36 7.87 -0.17
CA ASN A 54 -12.88 7.84 -0.24
C ASN A 54 -12.37 6.43 -0.56
N ALA A 55 -12.95 5.40 0.05
CA ALA A 55 -12.59 4.00 -0.22
C ALA A 55 -12.92 3.60 -1.66
N ILE A 56 -14.10 3.99 -2.19
CA ILE A 56 -14.49 3.73 -3.57
C ILE A 56 -13.52 4.41 -4.54
N ILE A 57 -13.23 5.70 -4.34
CA ILE A 57 -12.31 6.44 -5.20
C ILE A 57 -10.90 5.81 -5.13
N SER A 58 -10.41 5.48 -3.94
CA SER A 58 -9.13 4.79 -3.75
C SER A 58 -9.09 3.47 -4.52
N SER A 59 -10.14 2.65 -4.44
CA SER A 59 -10.23 1.39 -5.17
C SER A 59 -10.23 1.58 -6.69
N LEU A 60 -10.97 2.58 -7.20
CA LEU A 60 -10.98 2.90 -8.63
C LEU A 60 -9.61 3.36 -9.12
N LEU A 61 -8.91 4.18 -8.32
CA LEU A 61 -7.55 4.64 -8.63
C LEU A 61 -6.55 3.47 -8.59
N GLN A 62 -6.69 2.53 -7.67
CA GLN A 62 -5.89 1.31 -7.64
C GLN A 62 -6.08 0.47 -8.90
N VAL A 63 -7.33 0.26 -9.32
CA VAL A 63 -7.64 -0.46 -10.56
C VAL A 63 -7.05 0.26 -11.78
N ALA A 64 -7.22 1.59 -11.86
CA ALA A 64 -6.65 2.38 -12.95
C ALA A 64 -5.11 2.28 -12.99
N LEU A 65 -4.45 2.32 -11.82
CA LEU A 65 -3.00 2.12 -11.69
C LEU A 65 -2.56 0.73 -12.17
N LEU A 66 -3.30 -0.33 -11.82
CA LEU A 66 -3.03 -1.70 -12.29
C LEU A 66 -3.19 -1.81 -13.80
N ILE A 67 -4.25 -1.22 -14.37
CA ILE A 67 -4.45 -1.18 -15.84
C ILE A 67 -3.30 -0.42 -16.51
N LEU A 68 -2.92 0.76 -16.00
CA LEU A 68 -1.79 1.52 -16.54
C LEU A 68 -0.50 0.71 -16.49
N SER A 69 -0.26 -0.05 -15.43
CA SER A 69 0.94 -0.86 -15.27
C SER A 69 1.13 -1.93 -16.35
N LEU A 70 0.04 -2.39 -16.99
CA LEU A 70 0.09 -3.34 -18.13
C LEU A 70 0.81 -2.73 -19.37
N PHE A 71 0.80 -1.41 -19.48
CA PHE A 71 1.32 -0.68 -20.62
C PHE A 71 2.68 -0.01 -20.35
N VAL A 72 3.24 -0.18 -19.16
CA VAL A 72 4.51 0.43 -18.76
C VAL A 72 5.60 -0.65 -18.71
N PRO A 73 6.58 -0.63 -19.63
CA PRO A 73 7.69 -1.59 -19.61
C PRO A 73 8.66 -1.29 -18.46
N LEU A 74 9.24 -2.35 -17.88
CA LEU A 74 10.39 -2.23 -16.98
C LEU A 74 11.67 -1.96 -17.78
N LYS A 75 12.55 -1.09 -17.26
CA LYS A 75 13.83 -0.72 -17.89
C LYS A 75 14.95 -1.69 -17.51
N THR A 76 14.76 -2.99 -17.76
CA THR A 76 15.60 -4.09 -17.27
C THR A 76 17.11 -3.95 -17.58
N GLY A 77 17.48 -3.21 -18.64
CA GLY A 77 18.87 -2.93 -19.02
C GLY A 77 19.47 -1.67 -18.39
N SER A 78 18.80 -1.03 -17.41
CA SER A 78 19.25 0.24 -16.84
C SER A 78 19.56 0.15 -15.34
N ALA A 79 20.36 1.08 -14.82
CA ALA A 79 20.59 1.22 -13.39
C ALA A 79 19.29 1.52 -12.62
N TRP A 80 18.33 2.22 -13.24
CA TRP A 80 17.02 2.52 -12.65
C TRP A 80 16.25 1.25 -12.30
N PHE A 81 16.33 0.23 -13.15
CA PHE A 81 15.70 -1.05 -12.87
C PHE A 81 16.24 -1.68 -11.58
N TRP A 82 17.54 -1.72 -11.40
CA TRP A 82 18.15 -2.34 -10.23
C TRP A 82 17.90 -1.55 -8.94
N ILE A 83 17.97 -0.22 -9.01
CA ILE A 83 17.62 0.64 -7.87
C ILE A 83 16.15 0.41 -7.48
N GLY A 84 15.24 0.47 -8.44
CA GLY A 84 13.83 0.23 -8.19
C GLY A 84 13.51 -1.18 -7.69
N ALA A 85 14.21 -2.19 -8.22
CA ALA A 85 14.06 -3.58 -7.79
C ALA A 85 14.49 -3.79 -6.32
N VAL A 86 15.58 -3.17 -5.89
CA VAL A 86 16.03 -3.23 -4.49
C VAL A 86 14.99 -2.58 -3.57
N ILE A 87 14.50 -1.38 -3.92
CA ILE A 87 13.43 -0.70 -3.18
C ILE A 87 12.18 -1.58 -3.11
N TYR A 88 11.77 -2.15 -4.24
CA TYR A 88 10.60 -3.00 -4.33
C TYR A 88 10.72 -4.25 -3.44
N VAL A 89 11.83 -4.98 -3.53
CA VAL A 89 12.04 -6.21 -2.75
C VAL A 89 12.04 -5.93 -1.25
N ALA A 90 12.70 -4.85 -0.81
CA ALA A 90 12.69 -4.44 0.59
C ALA A 90 11.26 -4.06 1.06
N ALA A 91 10.54 -3.30 0.23
CA ALA A 91 9.16 -2.93 0.50
C ALA A 91 8.22 -4.14 0.52
N PHE A 92 8.38 -5.08 -0.42
CA PHE A 92 7.58 -6.29 -0.50
C PHE A 92 7.76 -7.18 0.73
N ALA A 93 9.01 -7.34 1.20
CA ALA A 93 9.28 -8.05 2.44
C ALA A 93 8.65 -7.38 3.66
N GLY A 94 8.74 -6.04 3.75
CA GLY A 94 8.08 -5.26 4.80
C GLY A 94 6.55 -5.36 4.74
N PHE A 95 5.97 -5.41 3.54
CA PHE A 95 4.54 -5.58 3.31
C PHE A 95 4.03 -6.94 3.81
N ILE A 96 4.75 -8.03 3.46
CA ILE A 96 4.46 -9.37 3.97
C ILE A 96 4.54 -9.40 5.50
N LYS A 97 5.61 -8.82 6.06
CA LYS A 97 5.79 -8.73 7.52
C LYS A 97 4.65 -7.98 8.20
N ALA A 98 4.18 -6.89 7.60
CA ALA A 98 3.07 -6.10 8.13
C ALA A 98 1.76 -6.92 8.15
N PHE A 99 1.47 -7.69 7.10
CA PHE A 99 0.33 -8.61 7.09
C PHE A 99 0.45 -9.71 8.13
N TYR A 100 1.64 -10.31 8.25
CA TYR A 100 1.88 -11.35 9.25
C TYR A 100 1.64 -10.82 10.67
N ASP A 101 2.19 -9.66 11.01
CA ASP A 101 2.02 -9.05 12.33
C ASP A 101 0.57 -8.64 12.59
N TYR A 102 -0.16 -8.18 11.56
CA TYR A 102 -1.59 -7.89 11.66
C TYR A 102 -2.41 -9.15 11.92
N ALA A 103 -2.09 -10.23 11.22
CA ALA A 103 -2.77 -11.51 11.39
C ALA A 103 -2.52 -12.14 12.79
N ALA A 104 -1.34 -11.89 13.36
CA ALA A 104 -0.98 -12.34 14.69
C ALA A 104 -1.56 -11.46 15.81
N ALA A 105 -2.10 -10.28 15.49
CA ALA A 105 -2.66 -9.36 16.47
C ALA A 105 -4.02 -9.88 16.99
N PRO A 106 -4.31 -9.76 18.30
CA PRO A 106 -5.63 -10.08 18.86
C PRO A 106 -6.75 -9.31 18.17
N ALA A 107 -7.91 -9.94 18.02
CA ALA A 107 -9.04 -9.34 17.30
C ALA A 107 -9.74 -8.22 18.10
N ASP A 108 -9.59 -8.23 19.41
CA ASP A 108 -10.24 -7.33 20.37
C ASP A 108 -9.52 -5.98 20.57
N ARG A 109 -8.37 -5.78 19.92
CA ARG A 109 -7.58 -4.55 20.01
C ARG A 109 -6.90 -4.19 18.70
N ALA A 110 -6.39 -2.96 18.61
CA ALA A 110 -5.57 -2.53 17.48
C ALA A 110 -4.24 -3.30 17.43
N ALA A 111 -3.73 -3.58 16.23
CA ALA A 111 -2.41 -4.17 16.07
C ALA A 111 -1.34 -3.19 16.55
N GLN A 112 -0.54 -3.59 17.54
CA GLN A 112 0.50 -2.77 18.16
C GLN A 112 1.84 -3.53 18.29
N GLY A 113 1.87 -4.82 17.90
CA GLY A 113 3.03 -5.71 17.97
C GLY A 113 3.90 -5.67 16.71
N GLY A 114 5.10 -6.24 16.78
CA GLY A 114 5.97 -6.37 15.62
C GLY A 114 6.29 -5.02 14.94
N ILE A 115 6.08 -4.95 13.63
CA ILE A 115 6.35 -3.75 12.83
C ILE A 115 5.38 -2.58 13.16
N TYR A 116 4.22 -2.88 13.77
CA TYR A 116 3.27 -1.87 14.25
C TYR A 116 3.80 -1.04 15.44
N ARG A 117 4.91 -1.43 16.05
CA ARG A 117 5.63 -0.58 17.01
C ARG A 117 6.34 0.61 16.35
N LEU A 118 6.65 0.49 15.07
CA LEU A 118 7.39 1.49 14.30
C LEU A 118 6.49 2.39 13.44
N SER A 119 5.30 1.90 13.10
CA SER A 119 4.31 2.63 12.31
C SER A 119 2.91 2.10 12.63
N ARG A 120 1.92 3.00 12.73
CA ARG A 120 0.52 2.57 12.91
C ARG A 120 -0.08 1.99 11.63
N ASN A 121 0.46 2.35 10.47
CA ASN A 121 -0.04 1.96 9.15
C ASN A 121 1.06 1.38 8.24
N PRO A 122 1.79 0.34 8.68
CA PRO A 122 2.95 -0.17 7.95
C PRO A 122 2.57 -0.81 6.61
N MET A 123 1.39 -1.45 6.49
CA MET A 123 0.92 -2.02 5.23
C MET A 123 0.81 -0.95 4.14
N TYR A 124 0.19 0.18 4.43
CA TYR A 124 0.06 1.29 3.49
C TYR A 124 1.43 1.86 3.10
N PHE A 125 2.31 2.08 4.08
CA PHE A 125 3.66 2.57 3.83
C PHE A 125 4.44 1.67 2.87
N PHE A 126 4.50 0.37 3.15
CA PHE A 126 5.25 -0.56 2.31
C PHE A 126 4.61 -0.79 0.95
N TYR A 127 3.27 -0.72 0.85
CA TYR A 127 2.61 -0.74 -0.45
C TYR A 127 3.08 0.42 -1.33
N PHE A 128 3.04 1.65 -0.82
CA PHE A 128 3.46 2.83 -1.59
C PHE A 128 4.97 2.87 -1.84
N LEU A 129 5.79 2.41 -0.90
CA LEU A 129 7.24 2.26 -1.12
C LEU A 129 7.53 1.24 -2.24
N GLY A 130 6.80 0.13 -2.27
CA GLY A 130 6.89 -0.85 -3.35
C GLY A 130 6.49 -0.27 -4.70
N MET A 131 5.37 0.46 -4.75
CA MET A 131 4.94 1.14 -5.98
C MET A 131 5.92 2.23 -6.42
N ALA A 132 6.55 2.95 -5.49
CA ALA A 132 7.64 3.88 -5.81
C ALA A 132 8.84 3.12 -6.42
N GLY A 133 9.19 1.95 -5.89
CA GLY A 133 10.19 1.07 -6.49
C GLY A 133 9.85 0.67 -7.93
N VAL A 134 8.57 0.37 -8.22
CA VAL A 134 8.10 0.07 -9.58
C VAL A 134 8.22 1.31 -10.49
N CYS A 135 7.87 2.51 -10.00
CA CYS A 135 8.05 3.75 -10.75
C CYS A 135 9.53 3.98 -11.12
N VAL A 136 10.44 3.75 -10.17
CA VAL A 136 11.89 3.87 -10.39
C VAL A 136 12.37 2.81 -11.38
N ALA A 137 11.99 1.54 -11.21
CA ALA A 137 12.42 0.43 -12.07
C ALA A 137 11.94 0.58 -13.53
N SER A 138 10.84 1.26 -13.75
CA SER A 138 10.30 1.58 -15.07
C SER A 138 10.74 2.96 -15.59
N ALA A 139 11.35 3.80 -14.74
CA ALA A 139 11.64 5.20 -15.01
C ALA A 139 10.41 5.93 -15.62
N SER A 140 9.22 5.69 -15.05
CA SER A 140 7.95 6.12 -15.62
C SER A 140 7.27 7.20 -14.79
N LEU A 141 7.18 8.41 -15.33
CA LEU A 141 6.38 9.48 -14.76
C LEU A 141 4.87 9.21 -14.86
N TRP A 142 4.41 8.40 -15.82
CA TRP A 142 3.01 8.02 -15.91
C TRP A 142 2.52 7.30 -14.66
N LEU A 143 3.33 6.34 -14.15
CA LEU A 143 3.01 5.66 -12.89
C LEU A 143 3.06 6.61 -11.70
N LEU A 144 4.05 7.52 -11.66
CA LEU A 144 4.16 8.51 -10.59
C LEU A 144 2.94 9.44 -10.54
N ILE A 145 2.47 9.94 -11.70
CA ILE A 145 1.26 10.76 -11.81
C ILE A 145 0.02 10.00 -11.33
N ALA A 146 -0.08 8.71 -11.64
CA ALA A 146 -1.20 7.88 -11.22
C ALA A 146 -1.18 7.52 -9.73
N ILE A 147 0.01 7.33 -9.15
CA ILE A 147 0.15 6.91 -7.74
C ILE A 147 -0.14 8.06 -6.77
N VAL A 148 0.10 9.31 -7.15
CA VAL A 148 -0.11 10.47 -6.27
C VAL A 148 -1.58 10.61 -5.83
N PRO A 149 -2.58 10.70 -6.73
CA PRO A 149 -3.98 10.77 -6.31
C PRO A 149 -4.41 9.51 -5.54
N PHE A 150 -3.91 8.33 -5.91
CA PHE A 150 -4.17 7.10 -5.18
C PHE A 150 -3.64 7.18 -3.74
N ALA A 151 -2.42 7.68 -3.53
CA ALA A 151 -1.85 7.87 -2.19
C ALA A 151 -2.66 8.85 -1.35
N ILE A 152 -3.16 9.94 -1.95
CA ILE A 152 -4.00 10.94 -1.26
C ILE A 152 -5.30 10.27 -0.76
N TYR A 153 -6.04 9.58 -1.63
CA TYR A 153 -7.30 8.95 -1.23
C TYR A 153 -7.09 7.79 -0.26
N ASN A 154 -6.00 7.04 -0.40
CA ASN A 154 -5.62 6.02 0.57
C ASN A 154 -5.31 6.62 1.94
N HIS A 155 -4.63 7.76 1.98
CA HIS A 155 -4.40 8.49 3.23
C HIS A 155 -5.72 8.90 3.90
N LEU A 156 -6.72 9.34 3.13
CA LEU A 156 -8.05 9.67 3.67
C LEU A 156 -8.76 8.42 4.24
N VAL A 157 -8.57 7.25 3.63
CA VAL A 157 -9.05 5.97 4.18
C VAL A 157 -8.35 5.68 5.51
N VAL A 158 -7.03 5.79 5.58
CA VAL A 158 -6.26 5.61 6.82
C VAL A 158 -6.75 6.54 7.94
N LEU A 159 -7.06 7.80 7.65
CA LEU A 159 -7.64 8.71 8.63
C LEU A 159 -9.01 8.23 9.14
N GLY A 160 -9.80 7.59 8.30
CA GLY A 160 -11.06 6.95 8.67
C GLY A 160 -10.84 5.78 9.63
N GLU A 161 -9.89 4.90 9.30
CA GLU A 161 -9.52 3.74 10.11
C GLU A 161 -8.97 4.17 11.47
N GLU A 162 -8.12 5.20 11.54
CA GLU A 162 -7.63 5.73 12.82
C GLU A 162 -8.78 6.28 13.68
N ARG A 163 -9.74 7.01 13.11
CA ARG A 163 -10.94 7.46 13.85
C ARG A 163 -11.78 6.30 14.35
N TYR A 164 -11.91 5.24 13.58
CA TYR A 164 -12.58 4.03 14.03
C TYR A 164 -11.85 3.39 15.22
N CYS A 165 -10.54 3.23 15.12
CA CYS A 165 -9.71 2.68 16.21
C CYS A 165 -9.82 3.52 17.49
N GLU A 166 -9.83 4.86 17.38
CA GLU A 166 -10.01 5.76 18.53
C GLU A 166 -11.36 5.54 19.21
N ARG A 167 -12.43 5.39 18.45
CA ARG A 167 -13.78 5.15 19.01
C ARG A 167 -13.93 3.77 19.60
N THR A 168 -13.30 2.75 19.00
CA THR A 168 -13.47 1.34 19.38
C THR A 168 -12.57 0.96 20.54
N TYR A 169 -11.31 1.41 20.54
CA TYR A 169 -10.31 1.00 21.52
C TYR A 169 -9.98 2.11 22.54
N GLY A 170 -10.54 3.30 22.39
CA GLY A 170 -10.49 4.38 23.36
C GLY A 170 -9.08 4.78 23.81
N GLN A 171 -8.87 4.84 25.11
CA GLN A 171 -7.62 5.32 25.72
C GLN A 171 -6.39 4.50 25.32
N GLU A 172 -6.55 3.18 25.17
CA GLU A 172 -5.45 2.30 24.74
C GLU A 172 -4.90 2.72 23.38
N TYR A 173 -5.79 3.00 22.41
CA TYR A 173 -5.37 3.45 21.08
C TYR A 173 -4.77 4.87 21.10
N LEU A 174 -5.30 5.76 21.93
CA LEU A 174 -4.75 7.12 22.07
C LEU A 174 -3.33 7.12 22.63
N GLU A 175 -3.02 6.22 23.57
CA GLU A 175 -1.67 6.03 24.09
C GLU A 175 -0.71 5.46 23.03
N TYR A 176 -1.17 4.50 22.27
CA TYR A 176 -0.42 3.95 21.14
C TYR A 176 -0.15 5.04 20.08
N LYS A 177 -1.17 5.83 19.71
CA LYS A 177 -1.08 6.93 18.75
C LYS A 177 -0.05 7.99 19.16
N ARG A 178 0.07 8.27 20.45
CA ARG A 178 1.08 9.23 20.96
C ARG A 178 2.52 8.73 20.85
N LYS A 179 2.73 7.42 20.91
CA LYS A 179 4.07 6.78 20.94
C LYS A 179 4.55 6.34 19.56
N THR A 180 3.63 6.09 18.64
CA THR A 180 3.95 5.47 17.35
C THR A 180 3.53 6.38 16.21
N PRO A 181 4.42 6.72 15.26
CA PRO A 181 4.10 7.54 14.11
C PRO A 181 3.13 6.86 13.15
N ARG A 182 2.41 7.65 12.36
CA ARG A 182 1.48 7.13 11.35
C ARG A 182 2.22 6.34 10.26
N TYR A 183 3.30 6.90 9.73
CA TYR A 183 4.12 6.30 8.67
C TYR A 183 5.60 6.42 9.03
N PHE A 184 6.12 5.55 9.88
CA PHE A 184 7.51 5.47 10.37
C PHE A 184 8.10 6.79 10.88
N LEU A 185 8.20 7.83 10.05
CA LEU A 185 8.80 9.13 10.40
C LEU A 185 7.75 10.24 10.60
N PHE A 186 6.48 10.00 10.23
CA PHE A 186 5.42 11.01 10.26
C PHE A 186 4.32 10.65 11.26
N PHE A 187 4.08 11.55 12.23
CA PHE A 187 3.05 11.41 13.27
C PHE A 187 1.65 11.77 12.78
#